data_e74d8aa30690ec5a10d64999457a88fd
#
_entry.id   e74d8aa30690ec5a10d64999457a88fd
#
_cell.length_a   1.000
_cell.length_b   1.000
_cell.length_c   1.000
_cell.angle_alpha   90.00
_cell.angle_beta   90.00
_cell.angle_gamma   90.00
#
_symmetry.space_group_name_H-M   'P 1'
#
loop_
_entity.id
_entity.type
_entity.pdbx_description
1 polymer ?
#
loop_
_entity_poly.entity_id
_entity_poly.type
_entity_poly.pdbx_seq_one_letter_code
_entity_poly.pdbx_strand_id
1 'polypeptide(L)'
;IPNKLIRPATRNSLTKQRTQFWDIVFNELGYIECIYTGLQLTKQDYAVEHFIPYSFVSHDLIWNLLPANPSFNSSKGNKLPILETYFSSFFNLQKNAYEIVMDKFPKNKLLEEYHTVLPAQTKSLSKEKFLDVLQPLISIASNNGFQFM
;
A
#
# COMPACT_ATOMS: atom_id res chain seq x y z
N ILE A 1 11.56 11.60 30.46
CA ILE A 1 10.47 12.14 30.08
C ILE A 1 10.43 12.77 28.67
N PRO A 2 11.02 13.82 28.39
CA PRO A 2 10.91 14.41 27.09
C PRO A 2 11.39 13.49 25.98
N ASN A 3 12.37 12.69 26.25
CA ASN A 3 12.94 11.82 25.24
C ASN A 3 11.92 10.89 24.62
N LYS A 4 11.00 10.39 25.42
CA LYS A 4 9.96 9.52 24.88
C LYS A 4 9.00 10.28 24.01
N LEU A 5 8.78 11.55 24.33
CA LEU A 5 7.86 12.37 23.58
C LEU A 5 8.41 12.79 22.23
N ILE A 6 9.72 13.01 22.19
CA ILE A 6 10.35 13.46 20.96
C ILE A 6 10.96 12.35 20.13
N ARG A 7 11.03 11.16 20.70
CA ARG A 7 11.56 10.03 19.97
C ARG A 7 10.55 9.59 18.92
N PRO A 8 10.94 9.48 17.66
CA PRO A 8 10.02 9.01 16.64
C PRO A 8 9.53 7.61 16.97
N ALA A 9 8.27 7.35 16.65
CA ALA A 9 7.75 6.00 16.78
C ALA A 9 8.57 5.07 15.91
N THR A 10 8.97 3.93 16.47
CA THR A 10 9.68 2.93 15.72
C THR A 10 8.70 2.26 14.76
N ARG A 11 9.01 2.29 13.46
CA ARG A 11 8.21 1.59 12.48
C ARG A 11 8.47 0.10 12.59
N ASN A 12 7.41 -0.68 12.47
CA ASN A 12 7.55 -2.12 12.37
C ASN A 12 8.23 -2.47 11.05
N SER A 13 8.97 -3.58 11.07
CA SER A 13 9.47 -4.16 9.84
C SER A 13 8.27 -4.59 8.99
N LEU A 14 8.35 -4.37 7.68
CA LEU A 14 7.32 -4.80 6.74
C LEU A 14 7.61 -6.19 6.17
N THR A 15 8.41 -6.98 6.88
CA THR A 15 8.79 -8.33 6.44
C THR A 15 7.56 -9.23 6.25
N LYS A 16 6.60 -9.14 7.16
CA LYS A 16 5.38 -9.95 7.06
C LYS A 16 4.59 -9.60 5.81
N GLN A 17 4.40 -8.31 5.54
CA GLN A 17 3.67 -7.85 4.36
C GLN A 17 4.41 -8.23 3.09
N ARG A 18 5.74 -8.24 3.14
CA ARG A 18 6.56 -8.66 2.02
C ARG A 18 6.44 -10.17 1.79
N THR A 19 6.75 -10.98 2.80
CA THR A 19 6.86 -12.43 2.61
C THR A 19 5.52 -13.13 2.54
N GLN A 20 4.51 -12.63 3.26
CA GLN A 20 3.21 -13.29 3.35
C GLN A 20 2.18 -12.68 2.41
N PHE A 21 2.54 -11.71 1.62
CA PHE A 21 1.61 -11.12 0.65
C PHE A 21 2.31 -10.81 -0.68
N TRP A 22 3.16 -9.80 -0.72
CA TRP A 22 3.71 -9.33 -2.00
C TRP A 22 4.63 -10.34 -2.69
N ASP A 23 5.43 -11.10 -1.93
CA ASP A 23 6.24 -12.16 -2.54
C ASP A 23 5.37 -13.24 -3.20
N ILE A 24 4.20 -13.53 -2.62
CA ILE A 24 3.24 -14.45 -3.23
C ILE A 24 2.75 -13.92 -4.57
N VAL A 25 2.45 -12.62 -4.63
CA VAL A 25 2.01 -11.98 -5.86
C VAL A 25 3.11 -12.01 -6.92
N PHE A 26 4.36 -11.72 -6.53
CA PHE A 26 5.49 -11.82 -7.45
C PHE A 26 5.70 -13.25 -7.96
N ASN A 27 5.52 -14.24 -7.10
CA ASN A 27 5.65 -15.65 -7.52
C ASN A 27 4.63 -15.99 -8.61
N GLU A 28 3.45 -15.41 -8.55
CA GLU A 28 2.42 -15.66 -9.56
C GLU A 28 2.67 -14.87 -10.83
N LEU A 29 3.01 -13.58 -10.71
CA LEU A 29 3.11 -12.69 -11.86
C LEU A 29 4.49 -12.67 -12.52
N GLY A 30 5.53 -13.06 -11.78
CA GLY A 30 6.91 -13.00 -12.25
C GLY A 30 7.54 -11.62 -12.05
N TYR A 31 6.84 -10.56 -12.40
CA TYR A 31 7.28 -9.19 -12.18
C TYR A 31 6.06 -8.30 -11.99
N ILE A 32 6.29 -7.11 -11.44
CA ILE A 32 5.25 -6.10 -11.27
C ILE A 32 5.82 -4.78 -11.77
N GLU A 33 5.03 -4.05 -12.54
CA GLU A 33 5.43 -2.72 -13.00
C GLU A 33 5.18 -1.71 -11.88
N CYS A 34 6.20 -0.91 -11.54
CA CYS A 34 6.06 0.16 -10.57
C CYS A 34 5.07 1.21 -11.08
N ILE A 35 4.03 1.50 -10.32
CA ILE A 35 2.99 2.43 -10.79
C ILE A 35 3.52 3.86 -10.94
N TYR A 36 4.61 4.19 -10.25
CA TYR A 36 5.17 5.55 -10.27
C TYR A 36 6.19 5.75 -11.38
N THR A 37 7.01 4.77 -11.64
CA THR A 37 8.15 4.92 -12.57
C THR A 37 7.97 4.15 -13.88
N GLY A 38 7.07 3.18 -13.90
CA GLY A 38 6.94 2.29 -15.05
C GLY A 38 8.02 1.23 -15.16
N LEU A 39 8.97 1.20 -14.21
CA LEU A 39 10.04 0.21 -14.24
C LEU A 39 9.53 -1.14 -13.74
N GLN A 40 10.08 -2.22 -14.31
CA GLN A 40 9.78 -3.56 -13.86
C GLN A 40 10.43 -3.81 -12.49
N LEU A 41 9.63 -4.32 -11.57
CA LEU A 41 10.10 -4.76 -10.26
C LEU A 41 10.16 -6.27 -10.25
N THR A 42 11.16 -6.81 -9.53
CA THR A 42 11.30 -8.25 -9.32
C THR A 42 11.18 -8.56 -7.83
N LYS A 43 10.91 -9.82 -7.53
CA LYS A 43 10.80 -10.29 -6.15
C LYS A 43 12.06 -9.96 -5.33
N GLN A 44 13.22 -9.92 -5.99
CA GLN A 44 14.50 -9.69 -5.33
C GLN A 44 14.83 -8.21 -5.18
N ASP A 45 14.10 -7.32 -5.84
CA ASP A 45 14.44 -5.91 -5.85
C ASP A 45 13.19 -5.03 -5.90
N TYR A 46 12.57 -4.84 -4.75
CA TYR A 46 11.47 -3.90 -4.60
C TYR A 46 11.37 -3.42 -3.15
N ALA A 47 10.82 -2.24 -2.98
CA ALA A 47 10.48 -1.72 -1.66
C ALA A 47 9.00 -1.90 -1.42
N VAL A 48 8.60 -2.14 -0.16
CA VAL A 48 7.19 -2.07 0.23
C VAL A 48 6.92 -0.64 0.67
N GLU A 49 6.01 0.02 -0.02
CA GLU A 49 5.78 1.44 0.11
C GLU A 49 4.37 1.72 0.62
N HIS A 50 4.22 2.79 1.41
CA HIS A 50 2.92 3.30 1.84
C HIS A 50 2.38 4.25 0.78
N PHE A 51 1.22 3.94 0.20
CA PHE A 51 0.60 4.81 -0.79
C PHE A 51 0.25 6.15 -0.17
N ILE A 52 -0.46 6.13 0.95
CA ILE A 52 -0.63 7.30 1.81
C ILE A 52 0.45 7.20 2.89
N PRO A 53 1.25 8.25 3.10
CA PRO A 53 2.43 8.16 3.97
C PRO A 53 2.14 7.64 5.37
N TYR A 54 3.06 6.82 5.88
CA TYR A 54 2.98 6.27 7.23
C TYR A 54 2.84 7.39 8.27
N SER A 55 3.54 8.49 8.08
CA SER A 55 3.50 9.61 9.03
C SER A 55 2.11 10.20 9.20
N PHE A 56 1.19 9.94 8.26
CA PHE A 56 -0.21 10.35 8.39
C PHE A 56 -1.09 9.22 8.91
N VAL A 57 -1.06 8.05 8.25
CA VAL A 57 -2.01 6.96 8.60
C VAL A 57 -1.62 6.20 9.86
N SER A 58 -0.33 6.13 10.18
CA SER A 58 0.21 5.48 11.37
C SER A 58 -0.13 3.98 11.48
N HIS A 59 -0.24 3.31 10.34
CA HIS A 59 -0.47 1.86 10.30
C HIS A 59 0.19 1.26 9.06
N ASP A 60 0.27 -0.08 9.06
CA ASP A 60 0.87 -0.85 7.97
C ASP A 60 -0.17 -1.80 7.34
N LEU A 61 -1.42 -1.35 7.23
CA LEU A 61 -2.48 -2.18 6.65
C LEU A 61 -2.20 -2.46 5.18
N ILE A 62 -2.43 -3.70 4.78
CA ILE A 62 -2.02 -4.17 3.45
C ILE A 62 -2.66 -3.40 2.31
N TRP A 63 -3.87 -2.87 2.50
CA TRP A 63 -4.57 -2.13 1.46
C TRP A 63 -3.92 -0.77 1.14
N ASN A 64 -2.99 -0.31 1.99
CA ASN A 64 -2.25 0.93 1.75
C ASN A 64 -0.80 0.67 1.32
N LEU A 65 -0.43 -0.58 1.13
CA LEU A 65 0.95 -0.95 0.79
C LEU A 65 1.03 -1.46 -0.64
N LEU A 66 2.15 -1.19 -1.29
CA LEU A 66 2.39 -1.66 -2.64
C LEU A 66 3.89 -1.81 -2.86
N PRO A 67 4.29 -2.67 -3.80
CA PRO A 67 5.69 -2.71 -4.22
C PRO A 67 6.02 -1.49 -5.06
N ALA A 68 7.20 -0.94 -4.87
CA ALA A 68 7.65 0.23 -5.60
C ALA A 68 9.16 0.17 -5.84
N ASN A 69 9.61 0.97 -6.78
CA ASN A 69 11.02 1.14 -7.05
C ASN A 69 11.71 1.72 -5.80
N PRO A 70 12.78 1.09 -5.29
CA PRO A 70 13.40 1.55 -4.05
C PRO A 70 13.89 3.00 -4.07
N SER A 71 14.48 3.43 -5.18
CA SER A 71 14.97 4.82 -5.29
C SER A 71 13.81 5.80 -5.28
N PHE A 72 12.73 5.51 -6.00
CA PHE A 72 11.54 6.35 -6.00
C PHE A 72 10.91 6.42 -4.63
N ASN A 73 10.82 5.27 -3.95
CA ASN A 73 10.26 5.21 -2.60
C ASN A 73 10.99 6.15 -1.65
N SER A 74 12.33 6.16 -1.71
CA SER A 74 13.14 7.06 -0.89
C SER A 74 12.85 8.53 -1.20
N SER A 75 12.69 8.88 -2.46
CA SER A 75 12.46 10.27 -2.86
C SER A 75 11.02 10.73 -2.61
N LYS A 76 10.05 9.82 -2.68
CA LYS A 76 8.65 10.16 -2.39
C LYS A 76 8.48 10.61 -0.94
N GLY A 77 9.11 9.90 0.01
CA GLY A 77 9.05 10.26 1.42
C GLY A 77 7.61 10.38 1.91
N ASN A 78 7.29 11.53 2.50
CA ASN A 78 5.97 11.79 3.10
C ASN A 78 5.01 12.50 2.14
N LYS A 79 5.24 12.43 0.85
CA LYS A 79 4.37 13.12 -0.11
C LYS A 79 3.17 12.28 -0.47
N LEU A 80 2.07 12.97 -0.75
CA LEU A 80 0.81 12.34 -1.12
C LEU A 80 0.79 12.00 -2.61
N PRO A 81 0.18 10.86 -3.00
CA PRO A 81 -0.02 10.56 -4.41
C PRO A 81 -1.14 11.41 -4.99
N ILE A 82 -1.01 11.80 -6.24
CA ILE A 82 -2.08 12.48 -6.97
C ILE A 82 -3.03 11.40 -7.46
N LEU A 83 -4.26 11.38 -6.90
CA LEU A 83 -5.21 10.31 -7.19
C LEU A 83 -5.59 10.24 -8.67
N GLU A 84 -5.76 11.38 -9.34
CA GLU A 84 -6.09 11.38 -10.76
C GLU A 84 -5.05 10.68 -11.60
N THR A 85 -3.79 10.71 -11.15
CA THR A 85 -2.69 10.09 -11.87
C THR A 85 -2.49 8.62 -11.49
N TYR A 86 -2.59 8.29 -10.21
CA TYR A 86 -2.12 7.01 -9.70
C TYR A 86 -3.19 6.06 -9.20
N PHE A 87 -4.41 6.55 -8.93
CA PHE A 87 -5.39 5.70 -8.27
C PHE A 87 -5.76 4.46 -9.08
N SER A 88 -6.01 4.62 -10.38
CA SER A 88 -6.42 3.47 -11.20
C SER A 88 -5.36 2.39 -11.23
N SER A 89 -4.09 2.77 -11.37
CA SER A 89 -2.99 1.80 -11.37
C SER A 89 -2.82 1.15 -10.00
N PHE A 90 -2.93 1.94 -8.93
CA PHE A 90 -2.86 1.41 -7.58
C PHE A 90 -4.00 0.43 -7.32
N PHE A 91 -5.23 0.82 -7.67
CA PHE A 91 -6.38 -0.06 -7.47
C PHE A 91 -6.25 -1.35 -8.25
N ASN A 92 -5.85 -1.28 -9.52
CA ASN A 92 -5.70 -2.49 -10.34
C ASN A 92 -4.66 -3.42 -9.75
N LEU A 93 -3.56 -2.88 -9.24
CA LEU A 93 -2.54 -3.68 -8.59
C LEU A 93 -3.08 -4.35 -7.33
N GLN A 94 -3.77 -3.59 -6.48
CA GLN A 94 -4.37 -4.12 -5.26
C GLN A 94 -5.40 -5.19 -5.57
N LYS A 95 -6.24 -4.97 -6.56
CA LYS A 95 -7.27 -5.92 -6.96
C LYS A 95 -6.65 -7.24 -7.41
N ASN A 96 -5.66 -7.17 -8.30
CA ASN A 96 -4.98 -8.36 -8.78
C ASN A 96 -4.28 -9.11 -7.65
N ALA A 97 -3.60 -8.38 -6.78
CA ALA A 97 -2.92 -8.98 -5.63
C ALA A 97 -3.89 -9.67 -4.69
N TYR A 98 -4.99 -8.99 -4.35
CA TYR A 98 -6.01 -9.54 -3.48
C TYR A 98 -6.57 -10.85 -4.05
N GLU A 99 -6.89 -10.86 -5.34
CA GLU A 99 -7.46 -12.04 -5.98
C GLU A 99 -6.47 -13.20 -6.03
N ILE A 100 -5.20 -12.92 -6.30
CA ILE A 100 -4.16 -13.94 -6.32
C ILE A 100 -4.01 -14.58 -4.92
N VAL A 101 -3.89 -13.76 -3.89
CA VAL A 101 -3.69 -14.27 -2.53
C VAL A 101 -4.94 -14.97 -2.04
N MET A 102 -6.12 -14.45 -2.34
CA MET A 102 -7.38 -15.09 -1.97
C MET A 102 -7.51 -16.46 -2.61
N ASP A 103 -7.10 -16.61 -3.88
CA ASP A 103 -7.17 -17.89 -4.57
C ASP A 103 -6.18 -18.90 -4.00
N LYS A 104 -4.94 -18.48 -3.74
CA LYS A 104 -3.89 -19.39 -3.30
C LYS A 104 -3.90 -19.65 -1.80
N PHE A 105 -4.20 -18.65 -1.01
CA PHE A 105 -4.16 -18.72 0.45
C PHE A 105 -5.36 -18.02 1.06
N PRO A 106 -6.57 -18.59 0.90
CA PRO A 106 -7.80 -17.89 1.33
C PRO A 106 -7.87 -17.66 2.84
N LYS A 107 -7.02 -18.34 3.62
CA LYS A 107 -6.97 -18.14 5.07
C LYS A 107 -5.87 -17.16 5.49
N ASN A 108 -5.21 -16.54 4.54
CA ASN A 108 -4.17 -15.55 4.85
C ASN A 108 -4.79 -14.40 5.65
N LYS A 109 -4.23 -14.15 6.84
CA LYS A 109 -4.81 -13.15 7.75
C LYS A 109 -4.69 -11.73 7.24
N LEU A 110 -3.73 -11.45 6.37
CA LEU A 110 -3.61 -10.12 5.79
C LEU A 110 -4.82 -9.76 4.92
N LEU A 111 -5.51 -10.75 4.37
CA LEU A 111 -6.74 -10.49 3.62
C LEU A 111 -7.83 -9.85 4.49
N GLU A 112 -7.84 -10.12 5.80
CA GLU A 112 -8.82 -9.53 6.71
C GLU A 112 -8.65 -8.02 6.85
N GLU A 113 -7.45 -7.52 6.60
CA GLU A 113 -7.20 -6.07 6.69
C GLU A 113 -7.96 -5.28 5.63
N TYR A 114 -8.34 -5.92 4.54
CA TYR A 114 -9.15 -5.27 3.51
C TYR A 114 -10.57 -4.98 3.97
N HIS A 115 -11.01 -5.55 5.08
CA HIS A 115 -12.34 -5.25 5.62
C HIS A 115 -12.48 -3.79 6.05
N THR A 116 -11.38 -3.06 6.17
CA THR A 116 -11.41 -1.62 6.40
C THR A 116 -11.98 -0.87 5.19
N VAL A 117 -11.75 -1.39 3.99
CA VAL A 117 -12.09 -0.70 2.73
C VAL A 117 -13.22 -1.36 1.96
N LEU A 118 -13.72 -2.51 2.43
CA LEU A 118 -14.82 -3.22 1.77
C LEU A 118 -15.55 -4.13 2.73
N PRO A 119 -16.80 -4.50 2.40
CA PRO A 119 -17.57 -5.42 3.24
C PRO A 119 -16.88 -6.77 3.36
N ALA A 120 -17.12 -7.44 4.49
CA ALA A 120 -16.65 -8.80 4.67
C ALA A 120 -17.23 -9.72 3.60
N GLN A 121 -16.52 -10.81 3.31
CA GLN A 121 -16.95 -11.84 2.36
C GLN A 121 -16.95 -11.41 0.89
N THR A 122 -16.37 -10.27 0.57
CA THR A 122 -16.22 -9.86 -0.82
C THR A 122 -15.08 -10.64 -1.47
N LYS A 123 -15.32 -11.18 -2.67
CA LYS A 123 -14.31 -11.95 -3.40
C LYS A 123 -13.43 -11.08 -4.29
N SER A 124 -13.81 -9.84 -4.48
CA SER A 124 -13.06 -8.90 -5.31
C SER A 124 -13.19 -7.50 -4.74
N LEU A 125 -12.17 -6.67 -4.95
CA LEU A 125 -12.19 -5.30 -4.46
C LEU A 125 -13.08 -4.42 -5.34
N SER A 126 -13.78 -3.48 -4.73
CA SER A 126 -14.59 -2.49 -5.42
C SER A 126 -13.80 -1.20 -5.57
N LYS A 127 -13.66 -0.73 -6.81
CA LYS A 127 -12.94 0.51 -7.11
C LYS A 127 -13.58 1.70 -6.40
N GLU A 128 -14.91 1.77 -6.43
CA GLU A 128 -15.65 2.87 -5.81
C GLU A 128 -15.44 2.90 -4.30
N LYS A 129 -15.58 1.74 -3.64
CA LYS A 129 -15.41 1.68 -2.20
C LYS A 129 -13.98 1.98 -1.78
N PHE A 130 -13.01 1.55 -2.58
CA PHE A 130 -11.60 1.83 -2.31
C PHE A 130 -11.34 3.33 -2.38
N LEU A 131 -11.87 3.98 -3.40
CA LEU A 131 -11.74 5.43 -3.55
C LEU A 131 -12.44 6.18 -2.41
N ASP A 132 -13.58 5.69 -1.97
CA ASP A 132 -14.34 6.29 -0.86
C ASP A 132 -13.56 6.30 0.44
N VAL A 133 -12.61 5.39 0.60
CA VAL A 133 -11.72 5.37 1.78
C VAL A 133 -10.51 6.27 1.56
N LEU A 134 -9.87 6.18 0.40
CA LEU A 134 -8.61 6.90 0.15
C LEU A 134 -8.80 8.41 -0.02
N GLN A 135 -9.83 8.82 -0.73
CA GLN A 135 -10.02 10.23 -1.07
C GLN A 135 -10.16 11.12 0.16
N PRO A 136 -11.02 10.78 1.16
CA PRO A 136 -11.10 11.60 2.36
C PRO A 136 -9.79 11.65 3.15
N LEU A 137 -9.07 10.54 3.21
CA LEU A 137 -7.79 10.50 3.92
C LEU A 137 -6.78 11.46 3.29
N ILE A 138 -6.69 11.43 1.96
CA ILE A 138 -5.77 12.32 1.25
C ILE A 138 -6.18 13.78 1.40
N SER A 139 -7.48 14.07 1.37
CA SER A 139 -7.97 15.44 1.58
C SER A 139 -7.62 15.96 2.97
N ILE A 140 -7.79 15.12 4.00
CA ILE A 140 -7.45 15.51 5.37
C ILE A 140 -5.94 15.70 5.50
N ALA A 141 -5.15 14.81 4.94
CA ALA A 141 -3.69 14.93 5.00
C ALA A 141 -3.21 16.20 4.30
N SER A 142 -3.77 16.52 3.14
CA SER A 142 -3.44 17.74 2.43
C SER A 142 -3.78 18.96 3.24
N ASN A 143 -4.95 18.97 3.90
CA ASN A 143 -5.36 20.08 4.77
C ASN A 143 -4.44 20.21 5.98
N ASN A 144 -3.80 19.13 6.40
CA ASN A 144 -2.85 19.14 7.52
C ASN A 144 -1.42 19.48 7.08
N GLY A 145 -1.23 19.85 5.83
CA GLY A 145 0.06 20.34 5.36
C GLY A 145 0.91 19.32 4.60
N PHE A 146 0.44 18.09 4.40
CA PHE A 146 1.15 17.14 3.57
C PHE A 146 1.12 17.60 2.11
N GLN A 147 2.27 17.55 1.46
CA GLN A 147 2.39 18.02 0.08
C GLN A 147 2.23 16.84 -0.89
N PHE A 148 1.74 17.16 -2.09
CA PHE A 148 1.66 16.17 -3.16
C PHE A 148 3.02 15.98 -3.84
N MET A 149 3.18 14.82 -4.42
CA MET A 149 4.33 14.49 -5.24
C MET A 149 4.50 15.47 -6.39
#